data_8b2e0c47d4c11cbf6019b5127574dc28
#
_entry.id   8b2e0c47d4c11cbf6019b5127574dc28
#
_cell.length_a   1.000
_cell.length_b   1.000
_cell.length_c   1.000
_cell.angle_alpha   90.00
_cell.angle_beta   90.00
_cell.angle_gamma   90.00
#
_symmetry.space_group_name_H-M   'P 1'
#
loop_
_entity.id
_entity.type
_entity.pdbx_description
1 polymer ?
#
loop_
_entity_poly.entity_id
_entity_poly.type
_entity_poly.pdbx_seq_one_letter_code
_entity_poly.pdbx_strand_id
1 'polypeptide(L)'
;MAASGTTTKNVPSWKVSGDWFDVCKCNMPCPCEFAQAPTYGDCAGVLAWHIKKGQYSDTVLDGLNVLGLGSFTGNIWAGEAKDATFGFFIDEKANEQQRQALQMIFSGKAGGFTAEFAKLVGDIRGIEFAPIKFELADDLSYWTAEIPGKVLAKAEALTGPMTPPGKRVQTINPHKT
;
A
#
# COMPACT_ATOMS: atom_id res chain seq x y z
N MET A 1 12.43 11.35 -43.16
CA MET A 1 12.42 11.32 -41.68
C MET A 1 11.10 10.73 -41.26
N ALA A 2 11.11 9.48 -40.84
CA ALA A 2 9.90 8.79 -40.37
C ALA A 2 9.73 9.08 -38.88
N ALA A 3 8.62 9.71 -38.51
CA ALA A 3 8.24 9.90 -37.13
C ALA A 3 7.86 8.55 -36.52
N SER A 4 8.62 8.11 -35.53
CA SER A 4 8.30 6.92 -34.75
C SER A 4 7.09 7.25 -33.86
N GLY A 5 5.94 6.73 -34.24
CA GLY A 5 4.72 6.82 -33.43
C GLY A 5 4.89 6.02 -32.15
N THR A 6 4.96 6.71 -31.03
CA THR A 6 4.86 6.12 -29.70
C THR A 6 3.41 5.63 -29.55
N THR A 7 3.18 4.33 -29.71
CA THR A 7 1.90 3.71 -29.38
C THR A 7 1.71 3.82 -27.87
N THR A 8 0.94 4.79 -27.43
CA THR A 8 0.38 4.82 -26.07
C THR A 8 -0.47 3.57 -25.93
N LYS A 9 0.02 2.56 -25.20
CA LYS A 9 -0.80 1.42 -24.79
C LYS A 9 -1.99 1.99 -24.05
N ASN A 10 -3.18 1.76 -24.59
CA ASN A 10 -4.42 2.19 -23.97
C ASN A 10 -4.57 1.38 -22.65
N VAL A 11 -4.19 2.00 -21.54
CA VAL A 11 -4.32 1.38 -20.23
C VAL A 11 -5.82 1.37 -19.90
N PRO A 12 -6.39 0.19 -19.56
CA PRO A 12 -7.79 0.12 -19.19
C PRO A 12 -8.12 1.04 -18.01
N SER A 13 -9.33 1.58 -17.99
CA SER A 13 -9.80 2.35 -16.84
C SER A 13 -9.95 1.46 -15.62
N TRP A 14 -9.57 1.99 -14.44
CA TRP A 14 -9.72 1.28 -13.19
C TRP A 14 -10.10 2.22 -12.05
N LYS A 15 -10.74 1.64 -11.04
CA LYS A 15 -11.07 2.31 -9.79
C LYS A 15 -11.08 1.30 -8.67
N VAL A 16 -10.48 1.64 -7.55
CA VAL A 16 -10.55 0.86 -6.31
C VAL A 16 -10.87 1.77 -5.15
N SER A 17 -11.63 1.27 -4.19
CA SER A 17 -11.91 1.91 -2.91
C SER A 17 -12.02 0.85 -1.81
N GLY A 18 -11.58 1.20 -0.62
CA GLY A 18 -11.58 0.26 0.49
C GLY A 18 -10.79 0.80 1.66
N ASP A 19 -10.30 -0.11 2.48
CA ASP A 19 -9.49 0.22 3.64
C ASP A 19 -8.03 -0.08 3.37
N TRP A 20 -7.16 0.68 4.01
CA TRP A 20 -5.75 0.39 4.03
C TRP A 20 -5.13 0.81 5.36
N PHE A 21 -4.04 0.18 5.72
CA PHE A 21 -3.19 0.63 6.81
C PHE A 21 -1.74 0.26 6.53
N ASP A 22 -0.85 0.93 7.22
CA ASP A 22 0.57 0.61 7.20
C ASP A 22 1.10 0.42 8.63
N VAL A 23 2.15 -0.37 8.75
CA VAL A 23 2.96 -0.52 9.95
C VAL A 23 4.41 -0.54 9.56
N CYS A 24 5.24 0.14 10.33
CA CYS A 24 6.68 0.20 10.08
C CYS A 24 7.47 0.20 11.39
N LYS A 25 8.79 0.14 11.28
CA LYS A 25 9.71 0.14 12.44
C LYS A 25 9.91 1.51 13.09
N CYS A 26 9.40 2.59 12.51
CA CYS A 26 9.57 3.95 13.03
C CYS A 26 8.76 4.20 14.31
N ASN A 27 9.14 5.24 15.05
CA ASN A 27 8.32 5.77 16.14
C ASN A 27 7.03 6.38 15.59
N MET A 28 5.95 6.29 16.37
CA MET A 28 4.68 6.90 16.03
C MET A 28 4.54 8.31 16.67
N PRO A 29 3.99 9.31 15.94
CA PRO A 29 3.58 9.24 14.53
C PRO A 29 4.77 9.04 13.59
N CYS A 30 4.53 8.33 12.48
CA CYS A 30 5.58 8.01 11.51
C CYS A 30 6.15 9.28 10.86
N PRO A 31 7.47 9.55 10.90
CA PRO A 31 8.01 10.76 10.31
C PRO A 31 7.86 10.85 8.79
N CYS A 32 7.75 9.71 8.09
CA CYS A 32 7.54 9.70 6.64
C CYS A 32 6.17 10.29 6.25
N GLU A 33 5.15 10.23 7.13
CA GLU A 33 3.86 10.91 6.93
C GLU A 33 4.00 12.44 6.86
N PHE A 34 5.10 12.97 7.35
CA PHE A 34 5.44 14.39 7.37
C PHE A 34 6.62 14.72 6.44
N ALA A 35 6.88 13.88 5.45
CA ALA A 35 7.98 14.01 4.49
C ALA A 35 9.38 14.12 5.11
N GLN A 36 9.57 13.52 6.28
CA GLN A 36 10.84 13.49 7.01
C GLN A 36 11.54 12.14 6.85
N ALA A 37 12.82 12.10 7.20
CA ALA A 37 13.59 10.86 7.22
C ALA A 37 13.04 9.88 8.28
N PRO A 38 13.15 8.57 8.04
CA PRO A 38 12.78 7.56 9.04
C PRO A 38 13.49 7.74 10.37
N THR A 39 12.82 7.43 11.49
CA THR A 39 13.35 7.61 12.86
C THR A 39 14.76 7.04 13.04
N TYR A 40 15.05 5.90 12.43
CA TYR A 40 16.33 5.20 12.58
C TYR A 40 17.20 5.25 11.32
N GLY A 41 16.90 6.19 10.39
CA GLY A 41 17.62 6.35 9.13
C GLY A 41 17.22 5.32 8.05
N ASP A 42 16.45 4.31 8.40
CA ASP A 42 15.93 3.30 7.48
C ASP A 42 14.48 2.94 7.80
N CYS A 43 13.75 2.52 6.81
CA CYS A 43 12.38 2.05 6.91
C CYS A 43 12.30 0.57 6.52
N ALA A 44 11.49 -0.18 7.25
CA ALA A 44 10.99 -1.47 6.84
C ALA A 44 9.54 -1.56 7.30
N GLY A 45 8.63 -1.86 6.39
CA GLY A 45 7.21 -1.79 6.70
C GLY A 45 6.34 -2.66 5.82
N VAL A 46 5.10 -2.76 6.24
CA VAL A 46 4.02 -3.48 5.58
C VAL A 46 2.91 -2.49 5.26
N LEU A 47 2.40 -2.56 4.03
CA LEU A 47 1.22 -1.84 3.58
C LEU A 47 0.14 -2.89 3.27
N ALA A 48 -1.04 -2.75 3.83
CA ALA A 48 -2.13 -3.70 3.63
C ALA A 48 -3.37 -2.99 3.08
N TRP A 49 -3.97 -3.56 2.04
CA TRP A 49 -5.16 -3.03 1.37
C TRP A 49 -6.26 -4.09 1.33
N HIS A 50 -7.46 -3.67 1.67
CA HIS A 50 -8.70 -4.42 1.46
C HIS A 50 -9.58 -3.67 0.47
N ILE A 51 -9.88 -4.27 -0.66
CA ILE A 51 -10.70 -3.66 -1.72
C ILE A 51 -12.18 -3.95 -1.44
N LYS A 52 -12.93 -2.97 -0.94
CA LYS A 52 -14.38 -3.07 -0.74
C LYS A 52 -15.13 -3.03 -2.07
N LYS A 53 -14.69 -2.12 -2.96
CA LYS A 53 -15.20 -1.97 -4.32
C LYS A 53 -14.06 -1.73 -5.28
N GLY A 54 -13.96 -2.54 -6.30
CA GLY A 54 -12.88 -2.43 -7.28
C GLY A 54 -13.28 -2.91 -8.65
N GLN A 55 -12.77 -2.22 -9.67
CA GLN A 55 -12.96 -2.59 -11.07
C GLN A 55 -11.72 -2.22 -11.88
N TYR A 56 -11.31 -3.10 -12.77
CA TYR A 56 -10.29 -2.89 -13.79
C TYR A 56 -10.88 -3.36 -15.13
N SER A 57 -11.20 -2.41 -16.03
CA SER A 57 -12.07 -2.70 -17.18
C SER A 57 -13.35 -3.41 -16.71
N ASP A 58 -13.62 -4.61 -17.20
CA ASP A 58 -14.77 -5.42 -16.84
C ASP A 58 -14.51 -6.40 -15.68
N THR A 59 -13.29 -6.40 -15.14
CA THR A 59 -12.90 -7.30 -14.05
C THR A 59 -13.22 -6.68 -12.69
N VAL A 60 -14.12 -7.30 -11.94
CA VAL A 60 -14.49 -6.92 -10.58
C VAL A 60 -13.41 -7.41 -9.60
N LEU A 61 -13.01 -6.52 -8.67
CA LEU A 61 -11.95 -6.78 -7.69
C LEU A 61 -12.46 -6.74 -6.23
N ASP A 62 -13.77 -6.72 -6.04
CA ASP A 62 -14.41 -6.63 -4.72
C ASP A 62 -13.96 -7.76 -3.78
N GLY A 63 -13.68 -7.42 -2.52
CA GLY A 63 -13.35 -8.36 -1.46
C GLY A 63 -11.93 -8.93 -1.51
N LEU A 64 -11.08 -8.47 -2.43
CA LEU A 64 -9.70 -8.93 -2.55
C LEU A 64 -8.75 -8.10 -1.69
N ASN A 65 -7.69 -8.74 -1.23
CA ASN A 65 -6.65 -8.13 -0.43
C ASN A 65 -5.32 -8.09 -1.17
N VAL A 66 -4.54 -7.05 -0.88
CA VAL A 66 -3.15 -6.93 -1.34
C VAL A 66 -2.28 -6.52 -0.15
N LEU A 67 -1.10 -7.09 -0.04
CA LEU A 67 -0.14 -6.78 1.00
C LEU A 67 1.21 -6.47 0.35
N GLY A 68 1.77 -5.32 0.69
CA GLY A 68 3.09 -4.90 0.22
C GLY A 68 4.09 -4.88 1.37
N LEU A 69 5.31 -5.34 1.11
CA LEU A 69 6.43 -5.23 2.03
C LEU A 69 7.53 -4.42 1.37
N GLY A 70 8.03 -3.43 2.07
CA GLY A 70 9.08 -2.56 1.54
C GLY A 70 10.13 -2.18 2.56
N SER A 71 11.31 -1.86 2.06
CA SER A 71 12.39 -1.30 2.85
C SER A 71 13.23 -0.31 2.04
N PHE A 72 13.79 0.68 2.70
CA PHE A 72 14.72 1.67 2.12
C PHE A 72 15.52 2.35 3.23
N THR A 73 16.60 3.02 2.85
CA THR A 73 17.38 3.91 3.73
C THR A 73 17.25 5.35 3.26
N GLY A 74 17.44 6.33 4.16
CA GLY A 74 17.38 7.76 3.84
C GLY A 74 15.97 8.33 3.73
N ASN A 75 15.86 9.58 3.31
CA ASN A 75 14.57 10.26 3.13
C ASN A 75 14.04 10.02 1.71
N ILE A 76 13.00 9.19 1.61
CA ILE A 76 12.38 8.84 0.32
C ILE A 76 11.76 10.07 -0.38
N TRP A 77 11.20 11.01 0.38
CA TRP A 77 10.57 12.21 -0.14
C TRP A 77 11.58 13.27 -0.63
N ALA A 78 12.78 13.27 -0.07
CA ALA A 78 13.87 14.13 -0.54
C ALA A 78 14.64 13.53 -1.73
N GLY A 79 14.27 12.34 -2.21
CA GLY A 79 15.01 11.64 -3.26
C GLY A 79 16.33 11.06 -2.78
N GLU A 80 16.50 10.88 -1.47
CA GLU A 80 17.71 10.34 -0.84
C GLU A 80 17.64 8.83 -0.58
N ALA A 81 16.53 8.21 -0.93
CA ALA A 81 16.33 6.78 -0.69
C ALA A 81 17.38 5.94 -1.43
N LYS A 82 17.95 4.98 -0.71
CA LYS A 82 18.88 3.97 -1.23
C LYS A 82 18.34 2.58 -0.90
N ASP A 83 18.74 1.61 -1.70
CA ASP A 83 18.40 0.20 -1.51
C ASP A 83 16.90 -0.05 -1.37
N ALA A 84 16.08 0.82 -2.00
CA ALA A 84 14.64 0.70 -1.96
C ALA A 84 14.20 -0.57 -2.68
N THR A 85 13.46 -1.40 -1.96
CA THR A 85 12.92 -2.66 -2.48
C THR A 85 11.49 -2.83 -2.04
N PHE A 86 10.68 -3.48 -2.87
CA PHE A 86 9.29 -3.74 -2.57
C PHE A 86 8.87 -5.11 -3.11
N GLY A 87 7.94 -5.77 -2.42
CA GLY A 87 7.33 -7.01 -2.85
C GLY A 87 5.86 -7.04 -2.53
N PHE A 88 5.08 -7.82 -3.27
CA PHE A 88 3.64 -7.92 -3.09
C PHE A 88 3.19 -9.34 -2.81
N PHE A 89 2.20 -9.45 -1.94
CA PHE A 89 1.31 -10.59 -1.86
C PHE A 89 -0.06 -10.18 -2.37
N ILE A 90 -0.64 -10.99 -3.24
CA ILE A 90 -1.99 -10.85 -3.77
C ILE A 90 -2.82 -12.00 -3.24
N ASP A 91 -4.07 -11.71 -2.85
CA ASP A 91 -5.00 -12.70 -2.33
C ASP A 91 -5.09 -13.92 -3.26
N GLU A 92 -4.85 -15.10 -2.73
CA GLU A 92 -4.91 -16.35 -3.50
C GLU A 92 -6.31 -16.66 -4.05
N LYS A 93 -7.38 -16.07 -3.44
CA LYS A 93 -8.76 -16.17 -3.95
C LYS A 93 -8.96 -15.50 -5.31
N ALA A 94 -8.04 -14.58 -5.70
CA ALA A 94 -8.11 -13.92 -6.97
C ALA A 94 -7.97 -14.91 -8.13
N ASN A 95 -8.91 -14.86 -9.10
CA ASN A 95 -8.77 -15.60 -10.35
C ASN A 95 -7.69 -14.97 -11.25
N GLU A 96 -7.37 -15.59 -12.37
CA GLU A 96 -6.28 -15.16 -13.24
C GLU A 96 -6.45 -13.72 -13.75
N GLN A 97 -7.66 -13.33 -14.16
CA GLN A 97 -7.94 -11.97 -14.63
C GLN A 97 -7.78 -10.94 -13.50
N GLN A 98 -8.27 -11.26 -12.31
CA GLN A 98 -8.12 -10.42 -11.11
C GLN A 98 -6.65 -10.29 -10.71
N ARG A 99 -5.87 -11.38 -10.76
CA ARG A 99 -4.42 -11.37 -10.50
C ARG A 99 -3.69 -10.43 -11.44
N GLN A 100 -3.97 -10.53 -12.74
CA GLN A 100 -3.37 -9.65 -13.75
C GLN A 100 -3.76 -8.19 -13.51
N ALA A 101 -5.04 -7.90 -13.22
CA ALA A 101 -5.51 -6.55 -12.91
C ALA A 101 -4.81 -5.97 -11.67
N LEU A 102 -4.74 -6.72 -10.58
CA LEU A 102 -4.07 -6.29 -9.35
C LEU A 102 -2.57 -6.07 -9.56
N GLN A 103 -1.90 -6.94 -10.32
CA GLN A 103 -0.50 -6.74 -10.68
C GLN A 103 -0.31 -5.46 -11.49
N MET A 104 -1.17 -5.16 -12.46
CA MET A 104 -1.11 -3.93 -13.24
C MET A 104 -1.32 -2.68 -12.36
N ILE A 105 -2.29 -2.71 -11.46
CA ILE A 105 -2.60 -1.59 -10.56
C ILE A 105 -1.44 -1.39 -9.57
N PHE A 106 -1.10 -2.40 -8.77
CA PHE A 106 -0.17 -2.25 -7.66
C PHE A 106 1.31 -2.18 -8.07
N SER A 107 1.66 -2.61 -9.27
CA SER A 107 2.99 -2.34 -9.86
C SER A 107 3.12 -0.95 -10.48
N GLY A 108 2.05 -0.14 -10.48
CA GLY A 108 2.04 1.18 -11.08
C GLY A 108 1.88 1.20 -12.62
N LYS A 109 1.85 0.05 -13.27
CA LYS A 109 1.74 -0.05 -14.74
C LYS A 109 0.37 0.42 -15.28
N ALA A 110 -0.64 0.45 -14.43
CA ALA A 110 -1.96 0.96 -14.75
C ALA A 110 -2.09 2.48 -14.58
N GLY A 111 -1.03 3.19 -14.23
CA GLY A 111 -1.08 4.64 -13.97
C GLY A 111 -1.74 4.98 -12.63
N GLY A 112 -2.12 6.25 -12.45
CA GLY A 112 -2.76 6.73 -11.23
C GLY A 112 -1.80 6.84 -10.03
N PHE A 113 -2.35 6.88 -8.81
CA PHE A 113 -1.58 7.01 -7.57
C PHE A 113 -0.49 5.93 -7.43
N THR A 114 -0.81 4.69 -7.78
CA THR A 114 0.13 3.59 -7.67
C THR A 114 1.35 3.72 -8.59
N ALA A 115 1.21 4.43 -9.71
CA ALA A 115 2.35 4.75 -10.58
C ALA A 115 3.29 5.78 -9.94
N GLU A 116 2.75 6.79 -9.26
CA GLU A 116 3.56 7.75 -8.51
C GLU A 116 4.25 7.07 -7.32
N PHE A 117 3.53 6.22 -6.60
CA PHE A 117 4.10 5.43 -5.51
C PHE A 117 5.21 4.47 -5.99
N ALA A 118 5.04 3.82 -7.13
CA ALA A 118 6.04 2.94 -7.70
C ALA A 118 7.39 3.62 -8.01
N LYS A 119 7.38 4.94 -8.26
CA LYS A 119 8.63 5.71 -8.44
C LYS A 119 9.44 5.83 -7.15
N LEU A 120 8.78 5.72 -5.99
CA LEU A 120 9.42 5.86 -4.68
C LEU A 120 9.97 4.53 -4.15
N VAL A 121 9.28 3.42 -4.41
CA VAL A 121 9.56 2.13 -3.74
C VAL A 121 10.66 1.30 -4.39
N GLY A 122 11.24 1.78 -5.49
CA GLY A 122 12.35 1.08 -6.17
C GLY A 122 11.92 -0.23 -6.84
N ASP A 123 12.83 -1.21 -6.84
CA ASP A 123 12.62 -2.47 -7.55
C ASP A 123 11.59 -3.38 -6.87
N ILE A 124 10.67 -3.91 -7.67
CA ILE A 124 9.73 -4.94 -7.23
C ILE A 124 10.46 -6.29 -7.23
N ARG A 125 10.71 -6.83 -6.03
CA ARG A 125 11.46 -8.08 -5.81
C ARG A 125 10.67 -9.33 -6.17
N GLY A 126 9.34 -9.25 -6.10
CA GLY A 126 8.48 -10.38 -6.44
C GLY A 126 7.02 -10.12 -6.14
N ILE A 127 6.17 -11.00 -6.68
CA ILE A 127 4.75 -11.05 -6.43
C ILE A 127 4.39 -12.51 -6.12
N GLU A 128 3.80 -12.74 -4.96
CA GLU A 128 3.31 -14.07 -4.56
C GLU A 128 1.79 -14.05 -4.35
N PHE A 129 1.17 -15.21 -4.48
CA PHE A 129 -0.24 -15.42 -4.15
C PHE A 129 -0.33 -16.14 -2.81
N ALA A 130 -1.12 -15.59 -1.87
CA ALA A 130 -1.18 -16.10 -0.52
C ALA A 130 -2.55 -15.88 0.11
N PRO A 131 -2.92 -16.67 1.14
CA PRO A 131 -4.14 -16.46 1.92
C PRO A 131 -3.97 -15.23 2.82
N ILE A 132 -4.47 -14.09 2.39
CA ILE A 132 -4.40 -12.84 3.15
C ILE A 132 -5.66 -12.70 3.99
N LYS A 133 -5.50 -12.67 5.32
CA LYS A 133 -6.54 -12.27 6.25
C LYS A 133 -6.38 -10.78 6.54
N PHE A 134 -7.46 -10.03 6.43
CA PHE A 134 -7.51 -8.61 6.74
C PHE A 134 -8.68 -8.35 7.69
N GLU A 135 -8.42 -7.69 8.79
CA GLU A 135 -9.44 -7.34 9.77
C GLU A 135 -9.30 -5.86 10.16
N LEU A 136 -10.42 -5.23 10.29
CA LEU A 136 -10.56 -3.85 10.72
C LEU A 136 -11.69 -3.78 11.75
N ALA A 137 -11.40 -3.28 12.94
CA ALA A 137 -12.45 -3.05 13.93
C ALA A 137 -13.42 -1.94 13.46
N ASP A 138 -14.73 -2.16 13.65
CA ASP A 138 -15.76 -1.19 13.25
C ASP A 138 -15.56 0.19 13.88
N ASP A 139 -15.02 0.22 15.09
CA ASP A 139 -14.70 1.45 15.82
C ASP A 139 -13.32 2.02 15.51
N LEU A 140 -12.61 1.45 14.54
CA LEU A 140 -11.25 1.81 14.15
C LEU A 140 -10.24 1.71 15.31
N SER A 141 -10.44 0.79 16.25
CA SER A 141 -9.52 0.60 17.37
C SER A 141 -8.28 -0.20 17.00
N TYR A 142 -8.39 -1.10 16.01
CA TYR A 142 -7.27 -1.88 15.50
C TYR A 142 -7.45 -2.28 14.03
N TRP A 143 -6.32 -2.61 13.42
CA TRP A 143 -6.20 -3.18 12.07
C TRP A 143 -5.25 -4.37 12.15
N THR A 144 -5.54 -5.44 11.44
CA THR A 144 -4.63 -6.57 11.30
C THR A 144 -4.57 -7.07 9.86
N ALA A 145 -3.41 -7.53 9.44
CA ALA A 145 -3.23 -8.28 8.21
C ALA A 145 -2.28 -9.45 8.46
N GLU A 146 -2.68 -10.65 8.06
CA GLU A 146 -1.92 -11.87 8.31
C GLU A 146 -1.79 -12.70 7.03
N ILE A 147 -0.59 -13.19 6.79
CA ILE A 147 -0.32 -14.32 5.90
C ILE A 147 0.29 -15.41 6.78
N PRO A 148 -0.39 -16.53 7.03
CA PRO A 148 0.07 -17.56 7.97
C PRO A 148 1.51 -18.00 7.72
N GLY A 149 2.34 -17.94 8.76
CA GLY A 149 3.74 -18.31 8.70
C GLY A 149 4.68 -17.36 7.96
N LYS A 150 4.18 -16.25 7.40
CA LYS A 150 4.97 -15.27 6.63
C LYS A 150 4.91 -13.86 7.20
N VAL A 151 3.70 -13.33 7.43
CA VAL A 151 3.50 -11.93 7.83
C VAL A 151 2.43 -11.86 8.91
N LEU A 152 2.68 -11.07 9.94
CA LEU A 152 1.68 -10.61 10.89
C LEU A 152 1.90 -9.11 11.11
N ALA A 153 0.98 -8.29 10.62
CA ALA A 153 0.95 -6.85 10.80
C ALA A 153 -0.23 -6.46 11.67
N LYS A 154 0.01 -5.63 12.68
CA LYS A 154 -1.03 -5.11 13.56
C LYS A 154 -0.79 -3.64 13.84
N ALA A 155 -1.82 -2.84 13.70
CA ALA A 155 -1.86 -1.45 14.15
C ALA A 155 -2.97 -1.25 15.17
N GLU A 156 -2.76 -0.38 16.14
CA GLU A 156 -3.75 0.04 17.13
C GLU A 156 -3.86 1.56 17.11
N ALA A 157 -5.08 2.07 17.25
CA ALA A 157 -5.32 3.50 17.27
C ALA A 157 -4.63 4.15 18.46
N LEU A 158 -3.95 5.28 18.21
CA LEU A 158 -3.35 6.05 19.29
C LEU A 158 -4.42 6.59 20.26
N THR A 159 -4.14 6.43 21.53
CA THR A 159 -4.89 7.04 22.63
C THR A 159 -3.90 7.62 23.64
N GLY A 160 -4.36 8.59 24.41
CA GLY A 160 -3.56 9.20 25.48
C GLY A 160 -4.41 9.52 26.69
N PRO A 161 -3.83 10.00 27.79
CA PRO A 161 -4.55 10.28 29.03
C PRO A 161 -5.75 11.24 28.88
N MET A 162 -5.70 12.09 27.86
CA MET A 162 -6.75 13.06 27.56
C MET A 162 -7.69 12.64 26.43
N THR A 163 -7.50 11.44 25.87
CA THR A 163 -8.39 10.93 24.82
C THR A 163 -9.69 10.44 25.46
N PRO A 164 -10.88 11.03 25.13
CA PRO A 164 -12.13 10.58 25.70
C PRO A 164 -12.43 9.11 25.34
N PRO A 165 -13.16 8.38 26.17
CA PRO A 165 -13.58 7.01 25.88
C PRO A 165 -14.25 6.89 24.50
N GLY A 166 -13.90 5.89 23.72
CA GLY A 166 -14.42 5.66 22.37
C GLY A 166 -13.93 6.63 21.29
N LYS A 167 -13.02 7.55 21.64
CA LYS A 167 -12.36 8.44 20.67
C LYS A 167 -10.96 7.93 20.33
N ARG A 168 -10.41 8.47 19.25
CA ARG A 168 -9.07 8.16 18.74
C ARG A 168 -8.31 9.44 18.44
N VAL A 169 -7.00 9.42 18.56
CA VAL A 169 -6.16 10.50 18.04
C VAL A 169 -6.18 10.38 16.51
N GLN A 170 -6.48 11.48 15.86
CA GLN A 170 -6.52 11.55 14.40
C GLN A 170 -5.66 12.71 13.93
N THR A 171 -4.94 12.50 12.85
CA THR A 171 -4.24 13.55 12.11
C THR A 171 -4.96 13.83 10.80
N ILE A 172 -4.99 15.09 10.41
CA ILE A 172 -5.54 15.49 9.10
C ILE A 172 -4.36 15.99 8.28
N ASN A 173 -4.09 15.31 7.17
CA ASN A 173 -3.10 15.76 6.20
C ASN A 173 -3.83 16.42 5.03
N PRO A 174 -3.75 17.78 4.88
CA PRO A 174 -4.42 18.51 3.81
C PRO A 174 -3.66 18.45 2.46
N HIS A 175 -2.46 17.89 2.46
CA HIS A 175 -1.69 17.74 1.23
C HIS A 175 -2.32 16.69 0.34
N LYS A 176 -2.53 17.05 -0.93
CA LYS A 176 -2.89 16.06 -1.95
C LYS A 176 -1.65 15.24 -2.26
N THR A 177 -1.66 14.01 -1.83
CA THR A 177 -0.74 12.99 -2.31
C THR A 177 -1.30 12.35 -3.57
#